data_99a406b4c492c21436377210492e4fcd
#
_entry.id   99a406b4c492c21436377210492e4fcd
#
_cell.length_a   1.000
_cell.length_b   1.000
_cell.length_c   1.000
_cell.angle_alpha   90.00
_cell.angle_beta   90.00
_cell.angle_gamma   90.00
#
_symmetry.space_group_name_H-M   'P 1'
#
loop_
_entity.id
_entity.type
_entity.pdbx_description
1 polymer ?
#
loop_
_entity_poly.entity_id
_entity_poly.type
_entity_poly.pdbx_seq_one_letter_code
_entity_poly.pdbx_strand_id
1 'polypeptide(L)'
;GLVARKRGTMVFLASVAGQIGSQTDPPYSASKAANINFAQCLAKDLAPHGVRVNTVCPGMVKTPLNEAVWRAWHDRQPAGTARSYEDWAGEKIRALLPLGRWQTPADIANMVVFLSSERAAQMTGQTVNVDGGFVMHW
;
A
#
# COMPACT_ATOMS: atom_id res chain seq x y z
N GLY A 1 10.40 7.65 24.33
CA GLY A 1 9.56 7.35 23.16
C GLY A 1 8.95 8.61 22.54
N LEU A 2 8.12 8.48 21.48
CA LEU A 2 7.52 9.61 20.77
C LEU A 2 6.63 10.47 21.67
N VAL A 3 5.81 9.85 22.50
CA VAL A 3 4.91 10.53 23.48
C VAL A 3 5.69 11.42 24.42
N ALA A 4 6.79 10.90 25.01
CA ALA A 4 7.61 11.68 25.92
C ALA A 4 8.28 12.91 25.29
N ARG A 5 8.61 12.81 23.98
CA ARG A 5 9.17 13.94 23.21
C ARG A 5 8.12 14.94 22.73
N LYS A 6 6.84 14.60 22.85
CA LYS A 6 5.69 15.37 22.32
C LYS A 6 5.82 15.71 20.84
N ARG A 7 6.47 14.85 20.07
CA ARG A 7 6.62 15.00 18.61
C ARG A 7 7.03 13.68 17.96
N GLY A 8 6.64 13.51 16.73
CA GLY A 8 7.05 12.39 15.90
C GLY A 8 6.03 12.02 14.84
N THR A 9 6.40 11.07 14.02
CA THR A 9 5.50 10.52 13.02
C THR A 9 5.66 9.01 12.93
N MET A 10 4.54 8.34 12.64
CA MET A 10 4.48 6.92 12.29
C MET A 10 3.82 6.80 10.93
N VAL A 11 4.40 5.99 10.06
CA VAL A 11 3.82 5.69 8.76
C VAL A 11 3.66 4.19 8.62
N PHE A 12 2.41 3.75 8.50
CA PHE A 12 2.07 2.36 8.25
C PHE A 12 2.10 2.06 6.75
N LEU A 13 2.63 0.90 6.39
CA LEU A 13 2.55 0.37 5.02
C LEU A 13 1.44 -0.68 4.96
N ALA A 14 0.28 -0.28 4.40
CA ALA A 14 -0.82 -1.19 4.13
C ALA A 14 -0.80 -1.68 2.67
N SER A 15 -1.91 -1.64 1.99
CA SER A 15 -2.10 -1.96 0.56
C SER A 15 -3.49 -1.51 0.13
N VAL A 16 -3.68 -1.22 -1.15
CA VAL A 16 -5.02 -1.06 -1.74
C VAL A 16 -5.90 -2.30 -1.52
N ALA A 17 -5.30 -3.49 -1.42
CA ALA A 17 -6.03 -4.73 -1.09
C ALA A 17 -6.74 -4.66 0.27
N GLY A 18 -6.26 -3.84 1.21
CA GLY A 18 -6.94 -3.59 2.48
C GLY A 18 -8.16 -2.69 2.37
N GLN A 19 -8.36 -2.03 1.24
CA GLN A 19 -9.49 -1.12 1.00
C GLN A 19 -10.61 -1.76 0.19
N ILE A 20 -10.26 -2.57 -0.82
CA ILE A 20 -11.22 -3.16 -1.77
C ILE A 20 -11.37 -4.68 -1.65
N GLY A 21 -10.58 -5.30 -0.77
CA GLY A 21 -10.47 -6.75 -0.70
C GLY A 21 -9.65 -7.35 -1.84
N SER A 22 -9.16 -8.56 -1.63
CA SER A 22 -8.47 -9.34 -2.64
C SER A 22 -9.12 -10.72 -2.75
N GLN A 23 -9.54 -11.07 -3.95
CA GLN A 23 -10.13 -12.39 -4.20
C GLN A 23 -9.07 -13.49 -4.17
N THR A 24 -7.79 -13.14 -4.37
CA THR A 24 -6.70 -14.11 -4.44
C THR A 24 -6.02 -14.37 -3.10
N ASP A 25 -6.12 -13.43 -2.15
CA ASP A 25 -5.51 -13.55 -0.82
C ASP A 25 -6.33 -12.80 0.26
N PRO A 26 -7.46 -13.39 0.70
CA PRO A 26 -8.30 -12.80 1.73
C PRO A 26 -7.58 -12.55 3.06
N PRO A 27 -6.71 -13.44 3.60
CA PRO A 27 -5.97 -13.17 4.83
C PRO A 27 -5.03 -11.95 4.72
N TYR A 28 -4.36 -11.79 3.58
CA TYR A 28 -3.54 -10.62 3.33
C TYR A 28 -4.37 -9.33 3.34
N SER A 29 -5.50 -9.31 2.61
CA SER A 29 -6.41 -8.17 2.59
C SER A 29 -6.91 -7.81 3.99
N ALA A 30 -7.33 -8.79 4.77
CA ALA A 30 -7.78 -8.57 6.15
C ALA A 30 -6.67 -7.97 7.01
N SER A 31 -5.43 -8.46 6.89
CA SER A 31 -4.28 -7.93 7.63
C SER A 31 -3.98 -6.48 7.26
N LYS A 32 -4.11 -6.12 5.98
CA LYS A 32 -3.86 -4.75 5.50
C LYS A 32 -5.01 -3.78 5.88
N ALA A 33 -6.25 -4.26 5.90
CA ALA A 33 -7.39 -3.51 6.44
C ALA A 33 -7.21 -3.23 7.94
N ALA A 34 -6.75 -4.22 8.71
CA ALA A 34 -6.43 -4.05 10.12
C ALA A 34 -5.35 -2.97 10.35
N ASN A 35 -4.29 -2.94 9.52
CA ASN A 35 -3.27 -1.90 9.59
C ASN A 35 -3.83 -0.49 9.36
N ILE A 36 -4.74 -0.32 8.39
CA ILE A 36 -5.40 0.97 8.11
C ILE A 36 -6.20 1.43 9.33
N ASN A 37 -7.08 0.57 9.84
CA ASN A 37 -7.92 0.92 10.98
C ASN A 37 -7.09 1.17 12.25
N PHE A 38 -6.10 0.33 12.53
CA PHE A 38 -5.22 0.51 13.68
C PHE A 38 -4.45 1.83 13.64
N ALA A 39 -3.94 2.22 12.47
CA ALA A 39 -3.28 3.51 12.29
C ALA A 39 -4.22 4.69 12.57
N GLN A 40 -5.50 4.60 12.18
CA GLN A 40 -6.51 5.62 12.47
C GLN A 40 -6.82 5.72 13.97
N CYS A 41 -6.90 4.59 14.68
CA CYS A 41 -7.05 4.58 16.13
C CYS A 41 -5.84 5.26 16.80
N LEU A 42 -4.62 4.85 16.43
CA LEU A 42 -3.40 5.45 16.96
C LEU A 42 -3.30 6.95 16.65
N ALA A 43 -3.78 7.39 15.50
CA ALA A 43 -3.78 8.80 15.14
C ALA A 43 -4.61 9.64 16.13
N LYS A 44 -5.77 9.14 16.55
CA LYS A 44 -6.62 9.79 17.56
C LYS A 44 -5.94 9.79 18.92
N ASP A 45 -5.39 8.66 19.35
CA ASP A 45 -4.79 8.50 20.66
C ASP A 45 -3.51 9.33 20.81
N LEU A 46 -2.73 9.47 19.73
CA LEU A 46 -1.42 10.10 19.78
C LEU A 46 -1.41 11.57 19.36
N ALA A 47 -2.46 12.07 18.74
CA ALA A 47 -2.57 13.48 18.35
C ALA A 47 -2.41 14.46 19.53
N PRO A 48 -2.99 14.23 20.73
CA PRO A 48 -2.76 15.10 21.90
C PRO A 48 -1.30 15.13 22.35
N HIS A 49 -0.51 14.15 21.93
CA HIS A 49 0.92 14.07 22.22
C HIS A 49 1.82 14.61 21.11
N GLY A 50 1.26 15.30 20.12
CA GLY A 50 2.02 15.86 19.00
C GLY A 50 2.63 14.80 18.07
N VAL A 51 2.07 13.60 18.04
CA VAL A 51 2.51 12.50 17.17
C VAL A 51 1.49 12.30 16.06
N ARG A 52 1.96 12.31 14.81
CA ARG A 52 1.14 12.04 13.62
C ARG A 52 1.23 10.58 13.23
N VAL A 53 0.13 10.00 12.77
CA VAL A 53 0.08 8.62 12.29
C VAL A 53 -0.68 8.58 10.97
N ASN A 54 -0.06 8.09 9.91
CA ASN A 54 -0.67 7.97 8.59
C ASN A 54 -0.37 6.60 7.98
N THR A 55 -1.13 6.25 6.95
CA THR A 55 -0.98 4.99 6.23
C THR A 55 -0.71 5.26 4.76
N VAL A 56 0.23 4.55 4.16
CA VAL A 56 0.43 4.48 2.72
C VAL A 56 -0.09 3.15 2.20
N CYS A 57 -0.88 3.20 1.14
CA CYS A 57 -1.45 2.03 0.46
C CYS A 57 -0.85 1.92 -0.96
N PRO A 58 0.20 1.12 -1.15
CA PRO A 58 0.71 0.82 -2.48
C PRO A 58 -0.29 0.01 -3.31
N GLY A 59 -0.23 0.20 -4.62
CA GLY A 59 -0.87 -0.68 -5.60
C GLY A 59 0.05 -1.80 -6.07
N MET A 60 0.34 -1.85 -7.37
CA MET A 60 1.22 -2.84 -7.97
C MET A 60 2.68 -2.35 -8.00
N VAL A 61 3.45 -2.74 -7.00
CA VAL A 61 4.88 -2.40 -6.90
C VAL A 61 5.72 -3.55 -7.46
N LYS A 62 6.66 -3.26 -8.34
CA LYS A 62 7.58 -4.26 -8.90
C LYS A 62 8.57 -4.70 -7.81
N THR A 63 8.32 -5.86 -7.20
CA THR A 63 9.07 -6.42 -6.08
C THR A 63 9.14 -7.94 -6.17
N PRO A 64 10.08 -8.60 -5.46
CA PRO A 64 10.09 -10.06 -5.34
C PRO A 64 8.78 -10.67 -4.81
N LEU A 65 8.06 -9.94 -3.94
CA LEU A 65 6.74 -10.37 -3.47
C LEU A 65 5.74 -10.51 -4.64
N ASN A 66 5.72 -9.54 -5.56
CA ASN A 66 4.82 -9.58 -6.71
C ASN A 66 5.19 -10.71 -7.68
N GLU A 67 6.49 -10.98 -7.86
CA GLU A 67 6.96 -12.13 -8.62
C GLU A 67 6.55 -13.47 -7.97
N ALA A 68 6.60 -13.57 -6.64
CA ALA A 68 6.12 -14.75 -5.92
C ALA A 68 4.61 -14.98 -6.12
N VAL A 69 3.81 -13.90 -6.16
CA VAL A 69 2.37 -13.98 -6.48
C VAL A 69 2.15 -14.51 -7.90
N TRP A 70 2.94 -14.04 -8.88
CA TRP A 70 2.90 -14.59 -10.23
C TRP A 70 3.29 -16.07 -10.28
N ARG A 71 4.37 -16.49 -9.61
CA ARG A 71 4.80 -17.89 -9.56
C ARG A 71 3.70 -18.79 -9.01
N ALA A 72 3.09 -18.40 -7.90
CA ALA A 72 1.98 -19.15 -7.31
C ALA A 72 0.75 -19.26 -8.23
N TRP A 73 0.52 -18.28 -9.09
CA TRP A 73 -0.49 -18.34 -10.15
C TRP A 73 -0.02 -19.24 -11.29
N HIS A 74 1.21 -19.03 -11.79
CA HIS A 74 1.81 -19.76 -12.92
C HIS A 74 1.80 -21.27 -12.71
N ASP A 75 2.21 -21.72 -11.52
CA ASP A 75 2.34 -23.15 -11.19
C ASP A 75 1.00 -23.88 -11.12
N ARG A 76 -0.10 -23.16 -11.11
CA ARG A 76 -1.47 -23.72 -11.15
C ARG A 76 -2.07 -23.75 -12.54
N GLN A 77 -1.37 -23.24 -13.56
CA GLN A 77 -1.88 -23.23 -14.91
C GLN A 77 -1.68 -24.58 -15.60
N PRO A 78 -2.56 -24.97 -16.53
CA PRO A 78 -2.32 -26.13 -17.38
C PRO A 78 -1.00 -25.98 -18.16
N ALA A 79 -0.35 -27.11 -18.42
CA ALA A 79 0.90 -27.13 -19.16
C ALA A 79 0.78 -26.40 -20.50
N GLY A 80 1.72 -25.49 -20.79
CA GLY A 80 1.78 -24.71 -22.03
C GLY A 80 0.81 -23.52 -22.10
N THR A 81 0.01 -23.24 -21.06
CA THR A 81 -0.91 -22.10 -21.04
C THR A 81 -0.44 -20.95 -20.12
N ALA A 82 0.59 -21.20 -19.31
CA ALA A 82 1.12 -20.21 -18.40
C ALA A 82 1.82 -19.08 -19.18
N ARG A 83 1.60 -17.83 -18.74
CA ARG A 83 2.22 -16.63 -19.32
C ARG A 83 3.52 -16.29 -18.62
N SER A 84 4.40 -15.58 -19.31
CA SER A 84 5.57 -14.97 -18.69
C SER A 84 5.15 -13.99 -17.59
N TYR A 85 6.08 -13.67 -16.68
CA TYR A 85 5.83 -12.65 -15.65
C TYR A 85 5.47 -11.29 -16.26
N GLU A 86 6.18 -10.89 -17.30
CA GLU A 86 5.98 -9.58 -17.93
C GLU A 86 4.62 -9.51 -18.66
N ASP A 87 4.16 -10.58 -19.34
CA ASP A 87 2.86 -10.61 -19.99
C ASP A 87 1.71 -10.59 -18.98
N TRP A 88 1.81 -11.43 -17.94
CA TRP A 88 0.83 -11.49 -16.87
C TRP A 88 0.71 -10.15 -16.13
N ALA A 89 1.84 -9.54 -15.81
CA ALA A 89 1.87 -8.26 -15.13
C ALA A 89 1.40 -7.12 -16.04
N GLY A 90 1.85 -7.11 -17.30
CA GLY A 90 1.47 -6.09 -18.27
C GLY A 90 -0.04 -6.07 -18.55
N GLU A 91 -0.68 -7.24 -18.56
CA GLU A 91 -2.15 -7.31 -18.68
C GLU A 91 -2.85 -6.70 -17.45
N LYS A 92 -2.41 -7.06 -16.25
CA LYS A 92 -2.97 -6.48 -15.01
C LYS A 92 -2.75 -4.98 -14.92
N ILE A 93 -1.56 -4.50 -15.29
CA ILE A 93 -1.26 -3.07 -15.30
C ILE A 93 -2.21 -2.34 -16.23
N ARG A 94 -2.37 -2.81 -17.47
CA ARG A 94 -3.29 -2.18 -18.44
C ARG A 94 -4.74 -2.21 -17.99
N ALA A 95 -5.16 -3.28 -17.32
CA ALA A 95 -6.54 -3.44 -16.88
C ALA A 95 -6.89 -2.63 -15.63
N LEU A 96 -5.94 -2.45 -14.72
CA LEU A 96 -6.21 -1.96 -13.36
C LEU A 96 -5.62 -0.58 -13.06
N LEU A 97 -4.53 -0.18 -13.72
CA LEU A 97 -3.81 1.04 -13.38
C LEU A 97 -3.99 2.11 -14.47
N PRO A 98 -4.74 3.17 -14.24
CA PRO A 98 -4.89 4.28 -15.19
C PRO A 98 -3.56 4.89 -15.66
N LEU A 99 -2.53 4.97 -14.79
CA LEU A 99 -1.20 5.44 -15.18
C LEU A 99 -0.41 4.44 -16.06
N GLY A 100 -0.90 3.20 -16.24
CA GLY A 100 -0.39 2.22 -17.17
C GLY A 100 1.03 1.72 -16.91
N ARG A 101 1.55 1.87 -15.69
CA ARG A 101 2.92 1.47 -15.35
C ARG A 101 3.04 0.91 -13.94
N TRP A 102 4.08 0.11 -13.72
CA TRP A 102 4.47 -0.31 -12.40
C TRP A 102 4.76 0.87 -11.47
N GLN A 103 4.40 0.73 -10.19
CA GLN A 103 5.05 1.51 -9.16
C GLN A 103 6.42 0.90 -8.83
N THR A 104 7.34 1.77 -8.44
CA THR A 104 8.65 1.40 -7.91
C THR A 104 8.68 1.55 -6.39
N PRO A 105 9.60 0.89 -5.69
CA PRO A 105 9.81 1.17 -4.26
C PRO A 105 10.09 2.66 -3.98
N ALA A 106 10.74 3.38 -4.91
CA ALA A 106 10.99 4.80 -4.78
C ALA A 106 9.70 5.65 -4.80
N ASP A 107 8.70 5.28 -5.61
CA ASP A 107 7.41 5.97 -5.62
C ASP A 107 6.76 5.91 -4.23
N ILE A 108 6.84 4.76 -3.56
CA ILE A 108 6.30 4.56 -2.22
C ILE A 108 7.14 5.30 -1.18
N ALA A 109 8.47 5.20 -1.26
CA ALA A 109 9.39 5.87 -0.35
C ALA A 109 9.22 7.40 -0.37
N ASN A 110 9.00 8.01 -1.51
CA ASN A 110 8.75 9.44 -1.65
C ASN A 110 7.53 9.90 -0.82
N MET A 111 6.45 9.13 -0.83
CA MET A 111 5.27 9.43 0.00
C MET A 111 5.57 9.23 1.50
N VAL A 112 6.31 8.19 1.86
CA VAL A 112 6.72 7.97 3.26
C VAL A 112 7.58 9.13 3.75
N VAL A 113 8.54 9.59 2.96
CA VAL A 113 9.40 10.75 3.29
C VAL A 113 8.56 12.02 3.43
N PHE A 114 7.63 12.28 2.50
CA PHE A 114 6.73 13.42 2.59
C PHE A 114 5.91 13.39 3.88
N LEU A 115 5.24 12.28 4.19
CA LEU A 115 4.43 12.13 5.40
C LEU A 115 5.27 12.23 6.68
N SER A 116 6.55 11.88 6.62
CA SER A 116 7.47 11.98 7.74
C SER A 116 8.03 13.38 7.95
N SER A 117 7.88 14.28 6.99
CA SER A 117 8.42 15.63 7.01
C SER A 117 7.46 16.66 7.65
N GLU A 118 7.96 17.85 7.95
CA GLU A 118 7.17 18.99 8.42
C GLU A 118 6.19 19.51 7.35
N ARG A 119 6.39 19.15 6.07
CA ARG A 119 5.43 19.48 4.99
C ARG A 119 4.06 18.83 5.19
N ALA A 120 4.01 17.73 5.94
CA ALA A 120 2.79 17.02 6.29
C ALA A 120 2.34 17.31 7.74
N ALA A 121 2.71 18.45 8.32
CA ALA A 121 2.46 18.79 9.73
C ALA A 121 0.98 18.74 10.13
N GLN A 122 0.06 18.97 9.21
CA GLN A 122 -1.39 18.92 9.45
C GLN A 122 -2.04 17.60 8.97
N MET A 123 -1.22 16.58 8.66
CA MET A 123 -1.72 15.28 8.18
C MET A 123 -1.56 14.20 9.25
N THR A 124 -2.67 13.73 9.80
CA THR A 124 -2.73 12.56 10.68
C THR A 124 -4.03 11.79 10.43
N GLY A 125 -4.03 10.49 10.67
CA GLY A 125 -5.18 9.61 10.43
C GLY A 125 -5.50 9.37 8.96
N GLN A 126 -4.64 9.80 8.04
CA GLN A 126 -4.90 9.67 6.61
C GLN A 126 -4.44 8.33 6.06
N THR A 127 -5.20 7.84 5.08
CA THR A 127 -4.84 6.69 4.25
C THR A 127 -4.60 7.20 2.84
N VAL A 128 -3.34 7.16 2.40
CA VAL A 128 -2.91 7.74 1.12
C VAL A 128 -2.55 6.63 0.15
N ASN A 129 -3.21 6.61 -1.00
CA ASN A 129 -2.91 5.67 -2.06
C ASN A 129 -1.73 6.17 -2.92
N VAL A 130 -0.80 5.25 -3.17
CA VAL A 130 0.26 5.42 -4.18
C VAL A 130 0.16 4.19 -5.09
N ASP A 131 -0.79 4.24 -6.03
CA ASP A 131 -1.29 3.04 -6.69
C ASP A 131 -1.53 3.21 -8.21
N GLY A 132 -1.17 4.35 -8.78
CA GLY A 132 -1.36 4.63 -10.19
C GLY A 132 -2.83 4.80 -10.59
N GLY A 133 -3.71 5.09 -9.63
CA GLY A 133 -5.15 5.27 -9.83
C GLY A 133 -5.96 3.98 -9.74
N PHE A 134 -5.38 2.90 -9.19
CA PHE A 134 -6.07 1.62 -9.04
C PHE A 134 -7.33 1.76 -8.17
N VAL A 135 -7.23 2.45 -7.04
CA VAL A 135 -8.37 2.72 -6.15
C VAL A 135 -8.55 4.22 -6.00
N MET A 136 -9.67 4.72 -6.48
CA MET A 136 -10.02 6.14 -6.39
C MET A 136 -11.06 6.36 -5.29
N HIS A 137 -10.79 7.33 -4.43
CA HIS A 137 -11.71 7.80 -3.40
C HIS A 137 -12.05 9.28 -3.64
N TRP A 138 -13.21 9.69 -3.22
CA TRP A 138 -13.65 11.10 -3.12
C TRP A 138 -13.75 11.50 -1.67
#